data_fcde853c8512e58cef91535afcb40c11
#
_entry.id   fcde853c8512e58cef91535afcb40c11
#
_cell.length_a   1.000
_cell.length_b   1.000
_cell.length_c   1.000
_cell.angle_alpha   90.00
_cell.angle_beta   90.00
_cell.angle_gamma   90.00
#
_symmetry.space_group_name_H-M   'P 1'
#
loop_
_entity.id
_entity.type
_entity.pdbx_description
1 polymer ?
#
loop_
_entity_poly.entity_id
_entity_poly.type
_entity_poly.pdbx_seq_one_letter_code
_entity_poly.pdbx_strand_id
1 'polypeptide(L)'
;MVSITQHTKMRVNAGLAVLAGLALRVFFVLKFPVTDSGDAPFYIELAWNWLKNGVYGFPVSGRLTPVDMRVPGYPAFLAAVFAFAGNSPRVVMLAQAVLDLATCFLIALIASWLAPEAARRRVALAGLWLAALCPFTANYTAVVLTETLTIFLTTLAILVLLETELGRRISDVRDGNFARGLLSRWFLAGIVVGFGTLVRPETPLLLFAAGLVLAIKWWRPANWPKLLRAGLLLTVGVALPLIPWAARNWRTLHDVQFLAPRYSELPGEYTPLGFNEWTNTWLWHFRDVYLTQWKLNVEEISVDEIPATAFDSAAERERVSDLLDQYNEELTVGPALDQQFREVARERTSRHPLRTYLKIPFLRALTLWFTPRLELLPYSGHLRPVRVEWEDDRPDFLVTLGMIAVNFIYLALALAGAWIARREPGVAFLVAFIIIRTAFFTTFVETPEPRYVLECFPAVIALAAQVFAGRPFARATASS
;
A
#
# COMPACT_ATOMS: atom_id res chain seq x y z
N MET A 1 -26.01 -0.12 38.19
CA MET A 1 -26.59 0.92 37.29
C MET A 1 -25.53 1.70 36.48
N VAL A 2 -24.37 2.09 37.03
CA VAL A 2 -23.32 2.83 36.33
C VAL A 2 -22.72 2.05 35.16
N SER A 3 -22.62 0.71 35.23
CA SER A 3 -22.06 -0.17 34.15
C SER A 3 -22.94 -0.24 32.90
N ILE A 4 -24.25 -0.29 33.02
CA ILE A 4 -25.18 -0.43 31.89
C ILE A 4 -25.19 0.85 31.02
N THR A 5 -25.19 2.03 31.66
CA THR A 5 -25.16 3.33 30.98
C THR A 5 -23.85 3.58 30.22
N GLN A 6 -22.71 3.11 30.74
CA GLN A 6 -21.43 3.23 30.04
C GLN A 6 -21.35 2.32 28.81
N HIS A 7 -21.86 1.07 28.90
CA HIS A 7 -21.92 0.16 27.76
C HIS A 7 -22.83 0.67 26.64
N THR A 8 -23.98 1.25 27.00
CA THR A 8 -24.90 1.83 26.00
C THR A 8 -24.28 3.04 25.31
N LYS A 9 -23.68 3.97 26.06
CA LYS A 9 -22.99 5.14 25.49
C LYS A 9 -21.87 4.73 24.52
N MET A 10 -21.11 3.70 24.85
CA MET A 10 -20.01 3.23 24.01
C MET A 10 -20.54 2.59 22.70
N ARG A 11 -21.61 1.80 22.75
CA ARG A 11 -22.26 1.21 21.56
C ARG A 11 -22.82 2.29 20.64
N VAL A 12 -23.50 3.28 21.22
CA VAL A 12 -24.02 4.44 20.46
C VAL A 12 -22.86 5.19 19.78
N ASN A 13 -21.78 5.46 20.49
CA ASN A 13 -20.62 6.17 19.95
C ASN A 13 -19.92 5.36 18.84
N ALA A 14 -19.79 4.04 18.98
CA ALA A 14 -19.29 3.17 17.92
C ALA A 14 -20.23 3.16 16.69
N GLY A 15 -21.53 3.11 16.91
CA GLY A 15 -22.53 3.23 15.83
C GLY A 15 -22.42 4.56 15.07
N LEU A 16 -22.22 5.67 15.79
CA LEU A 16 -22.00 6.98 15.17
C LEU A 16 -20.71 7.01 14.34
N ALA A 17 -19.62 6.41 14.82
CA ALA A 17 -18.38 6.30 14.04
C ALA A 17 -18.58 5.52 12.74
N VAL A 18 -19.32 4.40 12.79
CA VAL A 18 -19.62 3.59 11.60
C VAL A 18 -20.51 4.37 10.62
N LEU A 19 -21.53 5.07 11.11
CA LEU A 19 -22.40 5.88 10.26
C LEU A 19 -21.63 7.04 9.60
N ALA A 20 -20.78 7.74 10.36
CA ALA A 20 -19.93 8.79 9.81
C ALA A 20 -18.94 8.24 8.76
N GLY A 21 -18.34 7.08 9.05
CA GLY A 21 -17.46 6.40 8.11
C GLY A 21 -18.16 5.93 6.84
N LEU A 22 -19.37 5.39 6.95
CA LEU A 22 -20.20 5.04 5.79
C LEU A 22 -20.57 6.28 4.96
N ALA A 23 -20.99 7.35 5.64
CA ALA A 23 -21.33 8.60 4.96
C ALA A 23 -20.15 9.18 4.18
N LEU A 24 -18.94 9.14 4.73
CA LEU A 24 -17.74 9.60 4.06
C LEU A 24 -17.43 8.78 2.80
N ARG A 25 -17.53 7.45 2.85
CA ARG A 25 -17.27 6.57 1.70
C ARG A 25 -18.34 6.74 0.62
N VAL A 26 -19.59 6.77 1.01
CA VAL A 26 -20.71 7.04 0.08
C VAL A 26 -20.57 8.43 -0.57
N PHE A 27 -20.12 9.43 0.18
CA PHE A 27 -19.81 10.74 -0.36
C PHE A 27 -18.76 10.66 -1.48
N PHE A 28 -17.63 9.97 -1.26
CA PHE A 28 -16.61 9.81 -2.30
C PHE A 28 -17.16 9.02 -3.51
N VAL A 29 -17.86 7.92 -3.30
CA VAL A 29 -18.45 7.10 -4.39
C VAL A 29 -19.44 7.89 -5.22
N LEU A 30 -20.20 8.80 -4.62
CA LEU A 30 -21.21 9.60 -5.35
C LEU A 30 -20.62 10.85 -6.01
N LYS A 31 -19.60 11.47 -5.41
CA LYS A 31 -19.08 12.76 -5.88
C LYS A 31 -17.81 12.65 -6.71
N PHE A 32 -16.97 11.66 -6.44
CA PHE A 32 -15.65 11.50 -7.06
C PHE A 32 -15.39 10.06 -7.54
N PRO A 33 -16.35 9.41 -8.27
CA PRO A 33 -16.10 8.08 -8.79
C PRO A 33 -15.05 8.13 -9.91
N VAL A 34 -14.05 7.26 -9.84
CA VAL A 34 -13.01 7.11 -10.86
C VAL A 34 -13.16 5.73 -11.52
N THR A 35 -13.58 5.72 -12.79
CA THR A 35 -13.87 4.49 -13.55
C THR A 35 -12.88 4.20 -14.67
N ASP A 36 -12.25 5.24 -15.23
CA ASP A 36 -11.55 5.17 -16.51
C ASP A 36 -10.05 5.52 -16.40
N SER A 37 -9.51 5.57 -15.18
CA SER A 37 -8.13 6.00 -14.94
C SER A 37 -7.21 4.86 -14.53
N GLY A 38 -5.99 4.90 -15.02
CA GLY A 38 -4.92 3.99 -14.67
C GLY A 38 -5.23 2.53 -15.01
N ASP A 39 -5.02 1.63 -14.04
CA ASP A 39 -5.19 0.19 -14.20
C ASP A 39 -6.66 -0.29 -14.15
N ALA A 40 -7.62 0.58 -13.82
CA ALA A 40 -9.02 0.19 -13.61
C ALA A 40 -9.66 -0.51 -14.82
N PRO A 41 -9.54 -0.01 -16.07
CA PRO A 41 -10.08 -0.69 -17.25
C PRO A 41 -9.51 -2.10 -17.44
N PHE A 42 -8.21 -2.27 -17.21
CA PHE A 42 -7.54 -3.58 -17.33
C PHE A 42 -8.09 -4.60 -16.32
N TYR A 43 -8.28 -4.20 -15.05
CA TYR A 43 -8.86 -5.09 -14.05
C TYR A 43 -10.30 -5.46 -14.35
N ILE A 44 -11.11 -4.50 -14.80
CA ILE A 44 -12.51 -4.72 -15.19
C ILE A 44 -12.59 -5.69 -16.35
N GLU A 45 -11.78 -5.51 -17.39
CA GLU A 45 -11.76 -6.35 -18.57
C GLU A 45 -11.31 -7.78 -18.26
N LEU A 46 -10.22 -7.95 -17.48
CA LEU A 46 -9.76 -9.27 -17.02
C LEU A 46 -10.85 -10.00 -16.25
N ALA A 47 -11.51 -9.32 -15.32
CA ALA A 47 -12.57 -9.91 -14.51
C ALA A 47 -13.79 -10.31 -15.36
N TRP A 48 -14.17 -9.46 -16.31
CA TRP A 48 -15.32 -9.71 -17.18
C TRP A 48 -15.05 -10.86 -18.16
N ASN A 49 -13.87 -10.88 -18.79
CA ASN A 49 -13.46 -11.96 -19.68
C ASN A 49 -13.37 -13.29 -18.93
N TRP A 50 -12.83 -13.27 -17.70
CA TRP A 50 -12.75 -14.48 -16.88
C TRP A 50 -14.14 -15.01 -16.52
N LEU A 51 -15.05 -14.12 -16.10
CA LEU A 51 -16.42 -14.48 -15.73
C LEU A 51 -17.25 -15.00 -16.93
N LYS A 52 -17.16 -14.34 -18.09
CA LYS A 52 -18.02 -14.63 -19.25
C LYS A 52 -17.48 -15.71 -20.15
N ASN A 53 -16.16 -15.77 -20.34
CA ASN A 53 -15.51 -16.62 -21.33
C ASN A 53 -14.66 -17.73 -20.68
N GLY A 54 -14.52 -17.73 -19.34
CA GLY A 54 -13.62 -18.64 -18.63
C GLY A 54 -12.12 -18.38 -18.88
N VAL A 55 -11.77 -17.29 -19.56
CA VAL A 55 -10.40 -16.95 -19.94
C VAL A 55 -9.94 -15.71 -19.19
N TYR A 56 -8.90 -15.86 -18.40
CA TYR A 56 -8.19 -14.75 -17.78
C TYR A 56 -7.23 -14.14 -18.83
N GLY A 57 -7.70 -13.14 -19.57
CA GLY A 57 -6.96 -12.61 -20.73
C GLY A 57 -7.58 -11.38 -21.36
N PHE A 58 -6.87 -10.89 -22.39
CA PHE A 58 -7.26 -9.73 -23.20
C PHE A 58 -7.43 -10.11 -24.69
N PRO A 59 -8.20 -9.33 -25.46
CA PRO A 59 -8.22 -9.44 -26.90
C PRO A 59 -6.91 -8.93 -27.51
N VAL A 60 -6.11 -9.83 -28.07
CA VAL A 60 -4.88 -9.51 -28.82
C VAL A 60 -5.13 -9.91 -30.27
N SER A 61 -5.00 -8.97 -31.20
CA SER A 61 -5.28 -9.22 -32.64
C SER A 61 -6.63 -9.89 -32.91
N GLY A 62 -7.67 -9.50 -32.15
CA GLY A 62 -9.04 -10.02 -32.34
C GLY A 62 -9.30 -11.40 -31.71
N ARG A 63 -8.33 -11.98 -31.00
CA ARG A 63 -8.48 -13.24 -30.25
C ARG A 63 -8.28 -13.02 -28.75
N LEU A 64 -9.17 -13.60 -27.94
CA LEU A 64 -9.02 -13.56 -26.48
C LEU A 64 -7.83 -14.43 -26.06
N THR A 65 -6.73 -13.76 -25.68
CA THR A 65 -5.44 -14.38 -25.37
C THR A 65 -5.23 -14.42 -23.86
N PRO A 66 -4.92 -15.59 -23.28
CA PRO A 66 -4.59 -15.69 -21.87
C PRO A 66 -3.34 -14.88 -21.50
N VAL A 67 -3.36 -14.21 -20.34
CA VAL A 67 -2.23 -13.41 -19.84
C VAL A 67 -1.95 -13.71 -18.35
N ASP A 68 -0.80 -13.28 -17.88
CA ASP A 68 -0.35 -13.35 -16.47
C ASP A 68 0.17 -11.99 -15.93
N MET A 69 0.04 -10.93 -16.75
CA MET A 69 0.54 -9.60 -16.46
C MET A 69 0.00 -8.97 -15.16
N ARG A 70 -1.07 -9.50 -14.61
CA ARG A 70 -1.64 -9.14 -13.30
C ARG A 70 -1.96 -10.40 -12.51
N VAL A 71 -1.73 -10.36 -11.20
CA VAL A 71 -2.17 -11.44 -10.29
C VAL A 71 -3.69 -11.47 -10.16
N PRO A 72 -4.32 -12.64 -9.95
CA PRO A 72 -5.75 -12.85 -10.16
C PRO A 72 -6.65 -12.38 -9.01
N GLY A 73 -6.12 -11.99 -7.85
CA GLY A 73 -6.93 -11.78 -6.65
C GLY A 73 -7.93 -10.63 -6.77
N TYR A 74 -7.51 -9.49 -7.32
CA TYR A 74 -8.42 -8.38 -7.52
C TYR A 74 -9.41 -8.63 -8.67
N PRO A 75 -9.00 -9.11 -9.85
CA PRO A 75 -9.96 -9.56 -10.88
C PRO A 75 -10.95 -10.62 -10.38
N ALA A 76 -10.55 -11.53 -9.49
CA ALA A 76 -11.47 -12.50 -8.87
C ALA A 76 -12.52 -11.82 -7.97
N PHE A 77 -12.10 -10.82 -7.17
CA PHE A 77 -13.04 -10.00 -6.39
C PHE A 77 -14.04 -9.27 -7.30
N LEU A 78 -13.56 -8.64 -8.39
CA LEU A 78 -14.43 -7.98 -9.38
C LEU A 78 -15.39 -8.98 -10.04
N ALA A 79 -14.89 -10.13 -10.48
CA ALA A 79 -15.71 -11.18 -11.10
C ALA A 79 -16.80 -11.68 -10.15
N ALA A 80 -16.49 -11.83 -8.85
CA ALA A 80 -17.49 -12.19 -7.85
C ALA A 80 -18.57 -11.10 -7.73
N VAL A 81 -18.23 -9.82 -7.67
CA VAL A 81 -19.20 -8.72 -7.66
C VAL A 81 -20.02 -8.69 -8.95
N PHE A 82 -19.38 -8.84 -10.11
CA PHE A 82 -20.05 -8.83 -11.41
C PHE A 82 -21.00 -10.01 -11.61
N ALA A 83 -20.74 -11.15 -11.00
CA ALA A 83 -21.62 -12.30 -11.04
C ALA A 83 -23.00 -12.00 -10.44
N PHE A 84 -23.09 -11.12 -9.43
CA PHE A 84 -24.34 -10.74 -8.77
C PHE A 84 -24.97 -9.47 -9.34
N ALA A 85 -24.16 -8.50 -9.77
CA ALA A 85 -24.61 -7.14 -10.09
C ALA A 85 -24.38 -6.74 -11.56
N GLY A 86 -23.83 -7.65 -12.40
CA GLY A 86 -23.38 -7.30 -13.75
C GLY A 86 -22.13 -6.41 -13.72
N ASN A 87 -21.66 -5.99 -14.89
CA ASN A 87 -20.47 -5.12 -15.01
C ASN A 87 -20.80 -3.69 -14.56
N SER A 88 -20.83 -3.48 -13.25
CA SER A 88 -21.14 -2.19 -12.64
C SER A 88 -20.03 -1.70 -11.72
N PRO A 89 -19.16 -0.78 -12.16
CA PRO A 89 -18.12 -0.18 -11.32
C PRO A 89 -18.65 0.43 -10.04
N ARG A 90 -19.84 1.04 -10.07
CA ARG A 90 -20.47 1.63 -8.86
C ARG A 90 -20.76 0.59 -7.78
N VAL A 91 -21.21 -0.62 -8.17
CA VAL A 91 -21.47 -1.69 -7.19
C VAL A 91 -20.14 -2.19 -6.61
N VAL A 92 -19.07 -2.26 -7.41
CA VAL A 92 -17.72 -2.55 -6.90
C VAL A 92 -17.30 -1.52 -5.86
N MET A 93 -17.45 -0.23 -6.14
CA MET A 93 -17.11 0.85 -5.20
C MET A 93 -17.90 0.75 -3.89
N LEU A 94 -19.19 0.41 -3.95
CA LEU A 94 -20.00 0.18 -2.75
C LEU A 94 -19.56 -1.08 -1.98
N ALA A 95 -19.19 -2.15 -2.67
CA ALA A 95 -18.63 -3.34 -2.04
C ALA A 95 -17.28 -3.01 -1.35
N GLN A 96 -16.43 -2.21 -2.00
CA GLN A 96 -15.20 -1.69 -1.42
C GLN A 96 -15.46 -0.79 -0.20
N ALA A 97 -16.50 0.04 -0.20
CA ALA A 97 -16.90 0.85 0.95
C ALA A 97 -17.26 -0.02 2.17
N VAL A 98 -17.99 -1.12 1.96
CA VAL A 98 -18.30 -2.08 3.02
C VAL A 98 -17.03 -2.79 3.52
N LEU A 99 -16.13 -3.16 2.61
CA LEU A 99 -14.86 -3.82 2.96
C LEU A 99 -13.95 -2.88 3.77
N ASP A 100 -13.87 -1.60 3.40
CA ASP A 100 -13.07 -0.62 4.13
C ASP A 100 -13.68 -0.28 5.51
N LEU A 101 -15.00 -0.31 5.66
CA LEU A 101 -15.64 -0.26 6.98
C LEU A 101 -15.28 -1.48 7.85
N ALA A 102 -15.22 -2.67 7.27
CA ALA A 102 -14.73 -3.85 7.98
C ALA A 102 -13.25 -3.67 8.41
N THR A 103 -12.44 -3.04 7.55
CA THR A 103 -11.05 -2.66 7.89
C THR A 103 -10.99 -1.72 9.09
N CYS A 104 -11.91 -0.75 9.21
CA CYS A 104 -11.98 0.13 10.38
C CYS A 104 -12.16 -0.65 11.70
N PHE A 105 -12.97 -1.71 11.69
CA PHE A 105 -13.10 -2.59 12.87
C PHE A 105 -11.83 -3.38 13.15
N LEU A 106 -11.15 -3.89 12.13
CA LEU A 106 -9.85 -4.57 12.32
C LEU A 106 -8.81 -3.63 12.91
N ILE A 107 -8.75 -2.37 12.46
CA ILE A 107 -7.87 -1.34 13.02
C ILE A 107 -8.20 -1.08 14.50
N ALA A 108 -9.48 -0.97 14.85
CA ALA A 108 -9.91 -0.80 16.23
C ALA A 108 -9.49 -1.99 17.12
N LEU A 109 -9.57 -3.22 16.60
CA LEU A 109 -9.08 -4.43 17.30
C LEU A 109 -7.56 -4.39 17.48
N ILE A 110 -6.79 -4.04 16.44
CA ILE A 110 -5.33 -3.89 16.53
C ILE A 110 -4.97 -2.82 17.56
N ALA A 111 -5.62 -1.66 17.53
CA ALA A 111 -5.41 -0.58 18.49
C ALA A 111 -5.69 -1.02 19.92
N SER A 112 -6.79 -1.76 20.11
CA SER A 112 -7.16 -2.37 21.40
C SER A 112 -6.12 -3.37 21.89
N TRP A 113 -5.57 -4.17 20.99
CA TRP A 113 -4.56 -5.18 21.30
C TRP A 113 -3.27 -4.56 21.85
N LEU A 114 -2.85 -3.43 21.29
CA LEU A 114 -1.66 -2.71 21.70
C LEU A 114 -1.84 -1.90 22.99
N ALA A 115 -3.08 -1.74 23.47
CA ALA A 115 -3.40 -0.91 24.61
C ALA A 115 -3.37 -1.69 25.94
N PRO A 116 -3.05 -1.02 27.07
CA PRO A 116 -3.26 -1.58 28.41
C PRO A 116 -4.72 -1.96 28.63
N GLU A 117 -4.98 -3.01 29.39
CA GLU A 117 -6.32 -3.55 29.63
C GLU A 117 -7.34 -2.48 30.06
N ALA A 118 -6.96 -1.60 30.95
CA ALA A 118 -7.81 -0.51 31.44
C ALA A 118 -8.17 0.53 30.37
N ALA A 119 -7.38 0.63 29.28
CA ALA A 119 -7.57 1.59 28.19
C ALA A 119 -8.13 0.97 26.91
N ARG A 120 -8.17 -0.37 26.79
CA ARG A 120 -8.52 -1.10 25.57
C ARG A 120 -9.77 -0.55 24.89
N ARG A 121 -10.86 -0.38 25.64
CA ARG A 121 -12.14 0.09 25.08
C ARG A 121 -12.06 1.50 24.52
N ARG A 122 -11.37 2.40 25.23
CA ARG A 122 -11.20 3.80 24.80
C ARG A 122 -10.31 3.90 23.58
N VAL A 123 -9.21 3.15 23.56
CA VAL A 123 -8.29 3.11 22.43
C VAL A 123 -8.94 2.45 21.21
N ALA A 124 -9.71 1.36 21.38
CA ALA A 124 -10.49 0.76 20.31
C ALA A 124 -11.46 1.77 19.66
N LEU A 125 -12.20 2.52 20.49
CA LEU A 125 -13.13 3.53 19.99
C LEU A 125 -12.41 4.68 19.26
N ALA A 126 -11.28 5.14 19.80
CA ALA A 126 -10.45 6.13 19.13
C ALA A 126 -9.90 5.63 17.79
N GLY A 127 -9.41 4.37 17.74
CA GLY A 127 -8.98 3.73 16.50
C GLY A 127 -10.10 3.61 15.48
N LEU A 128 -11.32 3.26 15.92
CA LEU A 128 -12.49 3.20 15.05
C LEU A 128 -12.83 4.57 14.45
N TRP A 129 -12.85 5.63 15.26
CA TRP A 129 -13.12 6.99 14.77
C TRP A 129 -12.03 7.48 13.81
N LEU A 130 -10.77 7.32 14.16
CA LEU A 130 -9.66 7.69 13.29
C LEU A 130 -9.72 6.93 11.96
N ALA A 131 -10.02 5.63 11.97
CA ALA A 131 -10.16 4.85 10.75
C ALA A 131 -11.40 5.23 9.94
N ALA A 132 -12.55 5.43 10.60
CA ALA A 132 -13.80 5.81 9.97
C ALA A 132 -13.71 7.15 9.23
N LEU A 133 -13.00 8.12 9.81
CA LEU A 133 -12.84 9.47 9.28
C LEU A 133 -11.56 9.66 8.45
N CYS A 134 -10.76 8.63 8.21
CA CYS A 134 -9.55 8.73 7.39
C CYS A 134 -9.93 8.96 5.92
N PRO A 135 -9.69 10.16 5.35
CA PRO A 135 -10.07 10.43 3.97
C PRO A 135 -9.19 9.67 2.97
N PHE A 136 -7.96 9.33 3.36
CA PHE A 136 -6.96 8.70 2.49
C PHE A 136 -7.31 7.27 2.11
N THR A 137 -7.90 6.48 3.01
CA THR A 137 -8.40 5.14 2.69
C THR A 137 -9.83 5.20 2.14
N ALA A 138 -10.64 6.15 2.63
CA ALA A 138 -12.03 6.29 2.22
C ALA A 138 -12.19 6.70 0.74
N ASN A 139 -11.34 7.60 0.19
CA ASN A 139 -11.42 8.01 -1.21
C ASN A 139 -11.08 6.86 -2.17
N TYR A 140 -10.20 5.93 -1.78
CA TYR A 140 -9.87 4.75 -2.60
C TYR A 140 -11.02 3.75 -2.72
N THR A 141 -12.08 3.86 -1.92
CA THR A 141 -13.30 3.07 -2.16
C THR A 141 -14.06 3.51 -3.41
N ALA A 142 -13.81 4.73 -3.90
CA ALA A 142 -14.43 5.33 -5.08
C ALA A 142 -13.66 5.09 -6.39
N VAL A 143 -12.68 4.21 -6.40
CA VAL A 143 -11.92 3.82 -7.59
C VAL A 143 -11.84 2.30 -7.68
N VAL A 144 -11.86 1.76 -8.91
CA VAL A 144 -11.76 0.31 -9.15
C VAL A 144 -10.29 -0.10 -9.21
N LEU A 145 -9.63 -0.10 -8.04
CA LEU A 145 -8.21 -0.45 -7.87
C LEU A 145 -8.00 -1.39 -6.68
N THR A 146 -6.82 -1.98 -6.62
CA THR A 146 -6.44 -3.03 -5.65
C THR A 146 -6.35 -2.56 -4.20
N GLU A 147 -6.20 -1.27 -3.95
CA GLU A 147 -5.82 -0.69 -2.66
C GLU A 147 -6.76 -1.09 -1.53
N THR A 148 -8.07 -0.94 -1.71
CA THR A 148 -9.05 -1.24 -0.64
C THR A 148 -8.99 -2.71 -0.21
N LEU A 149 -8.94 -3.64 -1.17
CA LEU A 149 -8.85 -5.07 -0.87
C LEU A 149 -7.51 -5.43 -0.22
N THR A 150 -6.41 -4.83 -0.70
CA THR A 150 -5.07 -5.06 -0.14
C THR A 150 -4.96 -4.52 1.28
N ILE A 151 -5.49 -3.31 1.55
CA ILE A 151 -5.51 -2.73 2.90
C ILE A 151 -6.28 -3.64 3.86
N PHE A 152 -7.42 -4.18 3.44
CA PHE A 152 -8.19 -5.14 4.25
C PHE A 152 -7.37 -6.40 4.58
N LEU A 153 -6.79 -7.06 3.57
CA LEU A 153 -6.02 -8.29 3.77
C LEU A 153 -4.74 -8.05 4.58
N THR A 154 -4.04 -6.95 4.34
CA THR A 154 -2.87 -6.54 5.13
C THR A 154 -3.26 -6.29 6.59
N THR A 155 -4.37 -5.60 6.84
CA THR A 155 -4.86 -5.34 8.20
C THR A 155 -5.26 -6.63 8.91
N LEU A 156 -5.93 -7.54 8.22
CA LEU A 156 -6.28 -8.85 8.75
C LEU A 156 -5.02 -9.68 9.06
N ALA A 157 -4.02 -9.66 8.17
CA ALA A 157 -2.73 -10.34 8.41
C ALA A 157 -2.00 -9.76 9.63
N ILE A 158 -1.97 -8.42 9.78
CA ILE A 158 -1.41 -7.75 10.95
C ILE A 158 -2.11 -8.24 12.23
N LEU A 159 -3.44 -8.28 12.25
CA LEU A 159 -4.20 -8.73 13.40
C LEU A 159 -3.84 -10.18 13.78
N VAL A 160 -3.84 -11.09 12.80
CA VAL A 160 -3.50 -12.51 13.05
C VAL A 160 -2.05 -12.66 13.51
N LEU A 161 -1.10 -11.92 12.93
CA LEU A 161 0.30 -11.91 13.36
C LEU A 161 0.48 -11.36 14.78
N LEU A 162 -0.27 -10.34 15.18
CA LEU A 162 -0.24 -9.82 16.56
C LEU A 162 -0.80 -10.81 17.58
N GLU A 163 -1.62 -11.75 17.17
CA GLU A 163 -2.08 -12.84 18.03
C GLU A 163 -1.01 -13.92 18.25
N THR A 164 0.12 -13.88 17.53
CA THR A 164 1.28 -14.74 17.72
C THR A 164 2.25 -14.15 18.77
N GLU A 165 3.47 -14.70 18.85
CA GLU A 165 4.52 -14.16 19.72
C GLU A 165 5.00 -12.76 19.34
N LEU A 166 4.62 -12.24 18.17
CA LEU A 166 4.93 -10.86 17.79
C LEU A 166 4.25 -9.84 18.71
N GLY A 167 2.99 -10.08 19.07
CA GLY A 167 2.19 -9.17 19.90
C GLY A 167 2.13 -9.53 21.38
N ARG A 168 2.78 -10.62 21.82
CA ARG A 168 2.71 -11.12 23.19
C ARG A 168 4.05 -11.04 23.93
N ARG A 169 3.97 -10.87 25.27
CA ARG A 169 5.16 -10.98 26.13
C ARG A 169 5.54 -12.43 26.29
N ILE A 170 6.84 -12.70 26.45
CA ILE A 170 7.39 -14.08 26.59
C ILE A 170 6.80 -14.77 27.85
N SER A 171 6.39 -14.03 28.86
CA SER A 171 5.77 -14.53 30.09
C SER A 171 4.40 -15.20 29.88
N ASP A 172 3.69 -14.84 28.80
CA ASP A 172 2.28 -15.26 28.60
C ASP A 172 2.15 -16.57 27.82
N VAL A 173 3.28 -17.23 27.48
CA VAL A 173 3.36 -18.35 26.53
C VAL A 173 3.50 -19.73 27.22
N ARG A 174 3.10 -19.89 28.48
CA ARG A 174 3.41 -21.11 29.26
C ARG A 174 2.44 -22.30 29.14
N ASP A 175 1.26 -22.16 28.52
CA ASP A 175 0.27 -23.24 28.48
C ASP A 175 0.33 -24.11 27.21
N GLY A 176 0.42 -25.45 27.37
CA GLY A 176 0.62 -26.39 26.26
C GLY A 176 -0.53 -26.44 25.22
N ASN A 177 -1.77 -26.12 25.58
CA ASN A 177 -2.88 -25.96 24.63
C ASN A 177 -2.73 -24.69 23.77
N PHE A 178 -2.03 -23.70 24.30
CA PHE A 178 -1.69 -22.48 23.62
C PHE A 178 -0.73 -22.72 22.45
N ALA A 179 0.24 -23.62 22.59
CA ALA A 179 1.22 -23.92 21.55
C ALA A 179 0.58 -24.49 20.27
N ARG A 180 -0.48 -25.31 20.37
CA ARG A 180 -1.23 -25.82 19.19
C ARG A 180 -2.02 -24.71 18.51
N GLY A 181 -2.70 -23.85 19.26
CA GLY A 181 -3.39 -22.68 18.71
C GLY A 181 -2.47 -21.67 18.03
N LEU A 182 -1.24 -21.55 18.53
CA LEU A 182 -0.22 -20.66 17.97
C LEU A 182 0.28 -21.12 16.59
N LEU A 183 0.45 -22.43 16.42
CA LEU A 183 0.84 -23.01 15.12
C LEU A 183 -0.23 -22.76 14.05
N SER A 184 -1.49 -22.87 14.41
CA SER A 184 -2.59 -22.57 13.49
C SER A 184 -2.62 -21.07 13.08
N ARG A 185 -2.19 -20.15 13.96
CA ARG A 185 -2.13 -18.71 13.66
C ARG A 185 -1.00 -18.34 12.70
N TRP A 186 0.19 -18.94 12.83
CA TRP A 186 1.26 -18.75 11.86
C TRP A 186 0.86 -19.21 10.46
N PHE A 187 0.22 -20.37 10.38
CA PHE A 187 -0.32 -20.91 9.12
C PHE A 187 -1.42 -20.01 8.56
N LEU A 188 -2.38 -19.60 9.41
CA LEU A 188 -3.47 -18.70 9.00
C LEU A 188 -2.95 -17.34 8.53
N ALA A 189 -1.97 -16.75 9.22
CA ALA A 189 -1.31 -15.53 8.78
C ALA A 189 -0.67 -15.71 7.40
N GLY A 190 -0.02 -16.87 7.17
CA GLY A 190 0.51 -17.23 5.86
C GLY A 190 -0.57 -17.27 4.78
N ILE A 191 -1.71 -17.91 5.04
CA ILE A 191 -2.84 -17.97 4.10
C ILE A 191 -3.35 -16.56 3.77
N VAL A 192 -3.56 -15.71 4.76
CA VAL A 192 -4.05 -14.34 4.54
C VAL A 192 -3.05 -13.53 3.71
N VAL A 193 -1.75 -13.64 4.02
CA VAL A 193 -0.69 -12.99 3.22
C VAL A 193 -0.65 -13.57 1.81
N GLY A 194 -0.84 -14.88 1.62
CA GLY A 194 -0.89 -15.53 0.30
C GLY A 194 -2.06 -14.99 -0.55
N PHE A 195 -3.25 -14.83 0.02
CA PHE A 195 -4.35 -14.14 -0.66
C PHE A 195 -4.02 -12.68 -0.95
N GLY A 196 -3.39 -11.96 -0.01
CA GLY A 196 -2.92 -10.61 -0.24
C GLY A 196 -1.91 -10.53 -1.39
N THR A 197 -1.02 -11.51 -1.50
CA THR A 197 -0.02 -11.62 -2.58
C THR A 197 -0.68 -11.82 -3.95
N LEU A 198 -1.82 -12.53 -4.01
CA LEU A 198 -2.62 -12.63 -5.22
C LEU A 198 -3.38 -11.33 -5.57
N VAL A 199 -3.44 -10.35 -4.67
CA VAL A 199 -3.98 -9.00 -4.95
C VAL A 199 -2.87 -8.04 -5.29
N ARG A 200 -1.78 -8.05 -4.48
CA ARG A 200 -0.56 -7.25 -4.70
C ARG A 200 0.68 -8.05 -4.31
N PRO A 201 1.61 -8.29 -5.26
CA PRO A 201 2.79 -9.14 -5.06
C PRO A 201 3.70 -8.72 -3.90
N GLU A 202 3.69 -7.46 -3.49
CA GLU A 202 4.50 -6.92 -2.41
C GLU A 202 3.92 -7.13 -0.99
N THR A 203 2.75 -7.73 -0.85
CA THR A 203 2.16 -8.07 0.46
C THR A 203 3.09 -8.88 1.38
N PRO A 204 3.96 -9.79 0.88
CA PRO A 204 4.94 -10.50 1.71
C PRO A 204 5.96 -9.61 2.44
N LEU A 205 6.11 -8.32 2.11
CA LEU A 205 6.93 -7.39 2.89
C LEU A 205 6.53 -7.35 4.37
N LEU A 206 5.26 -7.65 4.68
CA LEU A 206 4.78 -7.81 6.05
C LEU A 206 5.49 -8.97 6.77
N LEU A 207 5.78 -10.05 6.07
CA LEU A 207 6.49 -11.20 6.64
C LEU A 207 7.98 -10.92 6.87
N PHE A 208 8.60 -10.08 6.04
CA PHE A 208 9.96 -9.59 6.29
C PHE A 208 10.01 -8.78 7.58
N ALA A 209 9.03 -7.91 7.83
CA ALA A 209 8.93 -7.17 9.08
C ALA A 209 8.75 -8.10 10.29
N ALA A 210 7.86 -9.09 10.17
CA ALA A 210 7.65 -10.11 11.19
C ALA A 210 8.92 -10.91 11.46
N GLY A 211 9.59 -11.39 10.41
CA GLY A 211 10.84 -12.15 10.49
C GLY A 211 11.96 -11.37 11.15
N LEU A 212 12.14 -10.10 10.80
CA LEU A 212 13.14 -9.22 11.42
C LEU A 212 12.90 -9.06 12.92
N VAL A 213 11.68 -8.76 13.33
CA VAL A 213 11.35 -8.59 14.76
C VAL A 213 11.51 -9.91 15.52
N LEU A 214 11.12 -11.04 14.94
CA LEU A 214 11.32 -12.35 15.55
C LEU A 214 12.79 -12.74 15.63
N ALA A 215 13.58 -12.48 14.60
CA ALA A 215 15.02 -12.73 14.60
C ALA A 215 15.72 -11.96 15.72
N ILE A 216 15.35 -10.69 15.94
CA ILE A 216 15.86 -9.88 17.05
C ILE A 216 15.39 -10.46 18.40
N LYS A 217 14.09 -10.79 18.52
CA LYS A 217 13.50 -11.32 19.76
C LYS A 217 14.04 -12.69 20.13
N TRP A 218 14.33 -13.53 19.14
CA TRP A 218 14.78 -14.91 19.29
C TRP A 218 16.23 -15.11 18.84
N TRP A 219 17.07 -14.12 19.01
CA TRP A 219 18.49 -14.13 18.64
C TRP A 219 19.27 -15.32 19.22
N ARG A 220 18.86 -15.84 20.40
CA ARG A 220 19.54 -16.96 21.04
C ARG A 220 19.32 -18.27 20.27
N PRO A 221 20.37 -19.10 20.02
CA PRO A 221 20.27 -20.36 19.26
C PRO A 221 19.20 -21.31 19.77
N ALA A 222 18.93 -21.36 21.06
CA ALA A 222 17.88 -22.18 21.67
C ALA A 222 16.45 -21.87 21.13
N ASN A 223 16.22 -20.70 20.51
CA ASN A 223 14.94 -20.31 19.93
C ASN A 223 14.84 -20.53 18.41
N TRP A 224 15.95 -20.89 17.73
CA TRP A 224 15.95 -21.11 16.27
C TRP A 224 14.94 -22.16 15.80
N PRO A 225 14.72 -23.30 16.51
CA PRO A 225 13.66 -24.23 16.11
C PRO A 225 12.26 -23.59 16.06
N LYS A 226 11.97 -22.63 16.96
CA LYS A 226 10.70 -21.88 16.95
C LYS A 226 10.61 -20.97 15.73
N LEU A 227 11.69 -20.27 15.41
CA LEU A 227 11.78 -19.39 14.24
C LEU A 227 11.61 -20.18 12.95
N LEU A 228 12.31 -21.28 12.80
CA LEU A 228 12.21 -22.17 11.63
C LEU A 228 10.79 -22.74 11.47
N ARG A 229 10.17 -23.15 12.57
CA ARG A 229 8.79 -23.66 12.55
C ARG A 229 7.78 -22.60 12.17
N ALA A 230 7.88 -21.40 12.72
CA ALA A 230 7.04 -20.27 12.34
C ALA A 230 7.23 -19.91 10.86
N GLY A 231 8.47 -19.83 10.40
CA GLY A 231 8.82 -19.58 9.00
C GLY A 231 8.25 -20.64 8.05
N LEU A 232 8.38 -21.92 8.39
CA LEU A 232 7.83 -23.02 7.58
C LEU A 232 6.30 -22.94 7.47
N LEU A 233 5.59 -22.70 8.58
CA LEU A 233 4.13 -22.59 8.59
C LEU A 233 3.64 -21.37 7.78
N LEU A 234 4.33 -20.23 7.90
CA LEU A 234 4.06 -19.04 7.09
C LEU A 234 4.28 -19.35 5.60
N THR A 235 5.41 -19.95 5.23
CA THR A 235 5.73 -20.26 3.83
C THR A 235 4.71 -21.23 3.22
N VAL A 236 4.35 -22.31 3.92
CA VAL A 236 3.31 -23.23 3.47
C VAL A 236 1.97 -22.54 3.36
N GLY A 237 1.62 -21.69 4.34
CA GLY A 237 0.40 -20.89 4.30
C GLY A 237 0.34 -19.95 3.11
N VAL A 238 1.43 -19.24 2.80
CA VAL A 238 1.53 -18.34 1.63
C VAL A 238 1.43 -19.13 0.32
N ALA A 239 2.13 -20.24 0.23
CA ALA A 239 2.17 -21.04 -1.00
C ALA A 239 0.81 -21.62 -1.39
N LEU A 240 -0.01 -21.99 -0.40
CA LEU A 240 -1.29 -22.66 -0.65
C LEU A 240 -2.25 -21.88 -1.57
N PRO A 241 -2.52 -20.57 -1.37
CA PRO A 241 -3.34 -19.77 -2.30
C PRO A 241 -2.65 -19.53 -3.66
N LEU A 242 -1.31 -19.57 -3.74
CA LEU A 242 -0.57 -19.31 -4.98
C LEU A 242 -0.55 -20.53 -5.92
N ILE A 243 -0.68 -21.75 -5.39
CA ILE A 243 -0.63 -22.99 -6.17
C ILE A 243 -1.66 -23.03 -7.30
N PRO A 244 -2.97 -22.71 -7.08
CA PRO A 244 -3.95 -22.72 -8.17
C PRO A 244 -3.59 -21.78 -9.32
N TRP A 245 -3.04 -20.60 -9.00
CA TRP A 245 -2.59 -19.64 -10.00
C TRP A 245 -1.39 -20.14 -10.79
N ALA A 246 -0.37 -20.65 -10.12
CA ALA A 246 0.79 -21.25 -10.78
C ALA A 246 0.40 -22.46 -11.65
N ALA A 247 -0.51 -23.31 -11.18
CA ALA A 247 -1.03 -24.44 -11.93
C ALA A 247 -1.80 -24.01 -13.18
N ARG A 248 -2.58 -22.90 -13.09
CA ARG A 248 -3.23 -22.29 -14.26
C ARG A 248 -2.20 -21.78 -15.26
N ASN A 249 -1.20 -21.03 -14.82
CA ASN A 249 -0.15 -20.47 -15.69
C ASN A 249 0.62 -21.59 -16.39
N TRP A 250 1.01 -22.62 -15.66
CA TRP A 250 1.67 -23.79 -16.26
C TRP A 250 0.82 -24.48 -17.33
N ARG A 251 -0.50 -24.67 -17.09
CA ARG A 251 -1.40 -25.33 -18.07
C ARG A 251 -1.70 -24.47 -19.28
N THR A 252 -1.76 -23.14 -19.11
CA THR A 252 -2.28 -22.22 -20.15
C THR A 252 -1.18 -21.49 -20.90
N LEU A 253 -0.11 -21.11 -20.18
CA LEU A 253 1.02 -20.33 -20.71
C LEU A 253 2.30 -21.17 -20.86
N HIS A 254 2.28 -22.43 -20.33
CA HIS A 254 3.45 -23.32 -20.26
C HIS A 254 4.61 -22.74 -19.45
N ASP A 255 4.31 -21.84 -18.52
CA ASP A 255 5.28 -21.23 -17.61
C ASP A 255 4.86 -21.41 -16.12
N VAL A 256 5.86 -21.72 -15.26
CA VAL A 256 5.64 -21.86 -13.81
C VAL A 256 5.84 -20.52 -13.15
N GLN A 257 4.78 -19.73 -13.11
CA GLN A 257 4.80 -18.40 -12.53
C GLN A 257 3.80 -18.26 -11.39
N PHE A 258 4.31 -17.94 -10.18
CA PHE A 258 3.50 -17.77 -8.96
C PHE A 258 2.94 -16.35 -8.79
N LEU A 259 3.55 -15.37 -9.46
CA LEU A 259 3.20 -13.95 -9.40
C LEU A 259 2.99 -13.42 -10.83
N ALA A 260 2.73 -12.14 -10.96
CA ALA A 260 2.84 -11.44 -12.25
C ALA A 260 4.32 -11.12 -12.56
N PRO A 261 4.69 -10.93 -13.84
CA PRO A 261 5.97 -10.34 -14.20
C PRO A 261 6.17 -8.99 -13.51
N ARG A 262 7.44 -8.62 -13.28
CA ARG A 262 7.76 -7.33 -12.65
C ARG A 262 7.25 -6.16 -13.50
N TYR A 263 7.43 -6.26 -14.80
CA TYR A 263 6.96 -5.30 -15.78
C TYR A 263 5.76 -5.91 -16.51
N SER A 264 4.65 -5.19 -16.48
CA SER A 264 3.35 -5.67 -16.96
C SER A 264 3.14 -5.27 -18.43
N GLU A 265 3.91 -5.85 -19.31
CA GLU A 265 3.84 -5.58 -20.73
C GLU A 265 3.02 -6.62 -21.47
N LEU A 266 2.42 -6.21 -22.57
CA LEU A 266 1.78 -7.14 -23.50
C LEU A 266 2.85 -7.98 -24.20
N PRO A 267 2.51 -9.20 -24.64
CA PRO A 267 3.46 -10.05 -25.35
C PRO A 267 4.07 -9.35 -26.56
N GLY A 268 5.39 -9.17 -26.55
CA GLY A 268 6.15 -8.51 -27.61
C GLY A 268 6.49 -7.04 -27.38
N GLU A 269 6.01 -6.42 -26.32
CA GLU A 269 6.40 -5.07 -25.93
C GLU A 269 7.79 -5.07 -25.28
N TYR A 270 8.55 -4.00 -25.51
CA TYR A 270 9.89 -3.81 -24.95
C TYR A 270 9.84 -3.05 -23.66
N THR A 271 10.51 -3.56 -22.62
CA THR A 271 10.64 -2.86 -21.33
C THR A 271 11.80 -1.87 -21.35
N PRO A 272 11.57 -0.55 -21.24
CA PRO A 272 12.62 0.47 -21.32
C PRO A 272 13.38 0.62 -19.99
N LEU A 273 14.21 -0.38 -19.67
CA LEU A 273 14.96 -0.42 -18.40
C LEU A 273 15.99 0.68 -18.28
N GLY A 274 16.64 1.09 -19.38
CA GLY A 274 17.62 2.16 -19.40
C GLY A 274 16.98 3.54 -19.11
N PHE A 275 15.80 3.80 -19.68
CA PHE A 275 15.01 4.99 -19.35
C PHE A 275 14.62 4.99 -17.87
N ASN A 276 14.18 3.85 -17.34
CA ASN A 276 13.86 3.71 -15.92
C ASN A 276 15.09 3.91 -15.02
N GLU A 277 16.27 3.38 -15.42
CA GLU A 277 17.53 3.63 -14.71
C GLU A 277 17.90 5.11 -14.71
N TRP A 278 17.71 5.84 -15.82
CA TRP A 278 17.94 7.27 -15.89
C TRP A 278 17.01 8.09 -15.00
N THR A 279 15.69 7.84 -15.07
CA THR A 279 14.73 8.52 -14.19
C THR A 279 14.98 8.22 -12.73
N ASN A 280 15.45 7.04 -12.36
CA ASN A 280 15.83 6.68 -11.00
C ASN A 280 16.98 7.52 -10.42
N THR A 281 17.78 8.19 -11.25
CA THR A 281 18.86 9.08 -10.77
C THR A 281 18.38 10.45 -10.29
N TRP A 282 17.13 10.85 -10.59
CA TRP A 282 16.62 12.19 -10.29
C TRP A 282 15.12 12.24 -9.91
N LEU A 283 14.30 11.34 -10.41
CA LEU A 283 12.85 11.33 -10.21
C LEU A 283 12.49 11.01 -8.75
N TRP A 284 12.06 12.02 -8.02
CA TRP A 284 11.64 11.87 -6.63
C TRP A 284 10.27 12.51 -6.34
N HIS A 285 9.83 13.43 -7.18
CA HIS A 285 8.55 14.11 -7.01
C HIS A 285 7.46 13.44 -7.83
N PHE A 286 6.30 13.21 -7.22
CA PHE A 286 5.21 12.48 -7.90
C PHE A 286 4.68 13.20 -9.15
N ARG A 287 4.68 14.55 -9.15
CA ARG A 287 4.29 15.34 -10.33
C ARG A 287 5.13 14.99 -11.57
N ASP A 288 6.42 14.78 -11.39
CA ASP A 288 7.34 14.52 -12.51
C ASP A 288 7.11 13.14 -13.15
N VAL A 289 6.39 12.23 -12.47
CA VAL A 289 5.94 10.95 -13.03
C VAL A 289 4.95 11.18 -14.18
N TYR A 290 4.02 12.14 -14.02
CA TYR A 290 3.07 12.50 -15.08
C TYR A 290 3.76 13.08 -16.32
N LEU A 291 4.89 13.76 -16.14
CA LEU A 291 5.62 14.42 -17.22
C LEU A 291 6.59 13.49 -17.95
N THR A 292 6.85 12.30 -17.41
CA THR A 292 7.86 11.37 -17.95
C THR A 292 7.34 9.93 -18.03
N GLN A 293 7.26 9.22 -16.90
CA GLN A 293 6.96 7.78 -16.85
C GLN A 293 5.57 7.44 -17.42
N TRP A 294 4.56 8.29 -17.15
CA TRP A 294 3.21 8.04 -17.65
C TRP A 294 2.97 8.51 -19.08
N LYS A 295 3.86 9.36 -19.62
CA LYS A 295 3.85 9.71 -21.05
C LYS A 295 4.57 8.67 -21.91
N LEU A 296 5.45 7.86 -21.32
CA LEU A 296 6.28 6.92 -22.04
C LEU A 296 5.44 5.92 -22.84
N ASN A 297 5.75 5.77 -24.13
CA ASN A 297 5.03 4.97 -25.12
C ASN A 297 3.56 5.40 -25.40
N VAL A 298 3.16 6.61 -24.92
CA VAL A 298 1.79 7.15 -25.08
C VAL A 298 1.80 8.55 -25.68
N GLU A 299 2.66 9.44 -25.16
CA GLU A 299 2.70 10.86 -25.51
C GLU A 299 4.15 11.35 -25.65
N GLU A 300 4.32 12.50 -26.29
CA GLU A 300 5.62 13.20 -26.36
C GLU A 300 6.09 13.62 -24.98
N ILE A 301 7.42 13.55 -24.77
CA ILE A 301 8.09 13.98 -23.55
C ILE A 301 8.96 15.22 -23.89
N SER A 302 8.59 16.38 -23.38
CA SER A 302 9.35 17.61 -23.58
C SER A 302 10.47 17.76 -22.56
N VAL A 303 11.70 18.00 -23.03
CA VAL A 303 12.84 18.28 -22.15
C VAL A 303 12.65 19.54 -21.29
N ASP A 304 11.80 20.47 -21.72
CA ASP A 304 11.53 21.73 -21.02
C ASP A 304 10.59 21.54 -19.81
N GLU A 305 9.79 20.46 -19.81
CA GLU A 305 8.95 20.08 -18.67
C GLU A 305 9.73 19.31 -17.59
N ILE A 306 10.91 18.79 -17.96
CA ILE A 306 11.74 18.01 -17.03
C ILE A 306 12.51 18.95 -16.09
N PRO A 307 12.51 18.69 -14.76
CA PRO A 307 13.16 19.57 -13.81
C PRO A 307 14.68 19.62 -14.03
N ALA A 308 15.29 20.78 -13.81
CA ALA A 308 16.73 21.00 -13.97
C ALA A 308 17.61 20.01 -13.17
N THR A 309 17.08 19.43 -12.10
CA THR A 309 17.75 18.39 -11.29
C THR A 309 17.96 17.06 -12.03
N ALA A 310 17.28 16.88 -13.17
CA ALA A 310 17.44 15.73 -14.05
C ALA A 310 18.76 15.76 -14.85
N PHE A 311 19.48 16.87 -14.83
CA PHE A 311 20.71 17.08 -15.62
C PHE A 311 21.84 17.57 -14.71
N ASP A 312 23.07 17.08 -14.96
CA ASP A 312 24.27 17.50 -14.24
C ASP A 312 25.02 18.63 -14.97
N SER A 313 24.75 18.82 -16.27
CA SER A 313 25.35 19.85 -17.12
C SER A 313 24.47 20.22 -18.32
N ALA A 314 24.77 21.36 -18.97
CA ALA A 314 24.09 21.74 -20.21
C ALA A 314 24.30 20.72 -21.33
N ALA A 315 25.49 20.15 -21.45
CA ALA A 315 25.82 19.12 -22.45
C ALA A 315 25.02 17.82 -22.20
N GLU A 316 24.80 17.44 -20.93
CA GLU A 316 23.93 16.28 -20.60
C GLU A 316 22.49 16.58 -20.93
N ARG A 317 22.00 17.82 -20.68
CA ARG A 317 20.64 18.23 -21.05
C ARG A 317 20.43 18.17 -22.56
N GLU A 318 21.38 18.65 -23.35
CA GLU A 318 21.38 18.59 -24.83
C GLU A 318 21.34 17.12 -25.31
N ARG A 319 22.25 16.28 -24.79
CA ARG A 319 22.24 14.82 -25.10
C ARG A 319 20.91 14.16 -24.79
N VAL A 320 20.31 14.44 -23.62
CA VAL A 320 18.99 13.88 -23.28
C VAL A 320 17.88 14.46 -24.15
N SER A 321 17.96 15.74 -24.55
CA SER A 321 17.04 16.33 -25.52
C SER A 321 17.05 15.54 -26.83
N ASP A 322 18.24 15.27 -27.39
CA ASP A 322 18.39 14.49 -28.62
C ASP A 322 17.80 13.08 -28.50
N LEU A 323 17.94 12.44 -27.32
CA LEU A 323 17.34 11.12 -27.08
C LEU A 323 15.81 11.19 -26.97
N LEU A 324 15.26 12.25 -26.37
CA LEU A 324 13.81 12.47 -26.30
C LEU A 324 13.23 12.85 -27.65
N ASP A 325 13.95 13.61 -28.47
CA ASP A 325 13.53 13.92 -29.84
C ASP A 325 13.44 12.65 -30.67
N GLN A 326 14.42 11.73 -30.59
CA GLN A 326 14.34 10.41 -31.22
C GLN A 326 13.17 9.57 -30.70
N TYR A 327 12.88 9.61 -29.40
CA TYR A 327 11.71 8.95 -28.82
C TYR A 327 10.42 9.56 -29.36
N ASN A 328 10.31 10.88 -29.42
CA ASN A 328 9.11 11.61 -29.84
C ASN A 328 8.77 11.36 -31.34
N GLU A 329 9.75 11.03 -32.19
CA GLU A 329 9.50 10.66 -33.60
C GLU A 329 8.66 9.38 -33.75
N GLU A 330 8.89 8.37 -32.87
CA GLU A 330 8.24 7.05 -32.97
C GLU A 330 7.31 6.74 -31.79
N LEU A 331 7.34 7.55 -30.73
CA LEU A 331 6.65 7.32 -29.43
C LEU A 331 6.96 5.94 -28.85
N THR A 332 8.15 5.41 -29.10
CA THR A 332 8.55 4.07 -28.68
C THR A 332 10.04 4.05 -28.31
N VAL A 333 10.35 3.42 -27.20
CA VAL A 333 11.74 3.20 -26.78
C VAL A 333 12.20 1.83 -27.25
N GLY A 334 13.02 1.81 -28.30
CA GLY A 334 13.67 0.58 -28.76
C GLY A 334 14.97 0.27 -28.01
N PRO A 335 15.55 -0.96 -28.18
CA PRO A 335 16.74 -1.40 -27.45
C PRO A 335 17.97 -0.47 -27.58
N ALA A 336 18.16 0.13 -28.76
CA ALA A 336 19.30 1.01 -29.04
C ALA A 336 19.17 2.35 -28.29
N LEU A 337 17.98 2.95 -28.30
CA LEU A 337 17.67 4.18 -27.59
C LEU A 337 17.73 3.94 -26.06
N ASP A 338 17.17 2.83 -25.58
CA ASP A 338 17.20 2.44 -24.16
C ASP A 338 18.63 2.27 -23.64
N GLN A 339 19.52 1.72 -24.45
CA GLN A 339 20.93 1.58 -24.07
C GLN A 339 21.60 2.95 -23.90
N GLN A 340 21.24 3.96 -24.69
CA GLN A 340 21.78 5.31 -24.55
C GLN A 340 21.29 5.99 -23.27
N PHE A 341 19.99 5.84 -22.89
CA PHE A 341 19.50 6.28 -21.58
C PHE A 341 20.24 5.59 -20.43
N ARG A 342 20.51 4.29 -20.54
CA ARG A 342 21.29 3.53 -19.54
C ARG A 342 22.71 4.04 -19.39
N GLU A 343 23.35 4.46 -20.47
CA GLU A 343 24.69 5.09 -20.41
C GLU A 343 24.66 6.40 -19.62
N VAL A 344 23.71 7.28 -19.91
CA VAL A 344 23.49 8.50 -19.12
C VAL A 344 23.26 8.18 -17.65
N ALA A 345 22.41 7.19 -17.34
CA ALA A 345 22.15 6.76 -15.96
C ALA A 345 23.41 6.29 -15.23
N ARG A 346 24.25 5.49 -15.89
CA ARG A 346 25.51 5.00 -15.35
C ARG A 346 26.52 6.11 -15.11
N GLU A 347 26.66 7.03 -16.03
CA GLU A 347 27.54 8.20 -15.89
C GLU A 347 27.11 9.06 -14.71
N ARG A 348 25.82 9.37 -14.58
CA ARG A 348 25.25 10.13 -13.46
C ARG A 348 25.47 9.42 -12.12
N THR A 349 25.21 8.11 -12.08
CA THR A 349 25.39 7.32 -10.87
C THR A 349 26.86 7.21 -10.47
N SER A 350 27.78 7.06 -11.43
CA SER A 350 29.22 7.00 -11.14
C SER A 350 29.76 8.32 -10.61
N ARG A 351 29.27 9.45 -11.14
CA ARG A 351 29.63 10.80 -10.65
C ARG A 351 29.10 11.08 -9.24
N HIS A 352 27.86 10.63 -8.94
CA HIS A 352 27.18 10.95 -7.70
C HIS A 352 26.44 9.75 -7.08
N PRO A 353 27.13 8.69 -6.64
CA PRO A 353 26.51 7.47 -6.14
C PRO A 353 25.62 7.70 -4.90
N LEU A 354 26.03 8.57 -3.99
CA LEU A 354 25.25 8.92 -2.81
C LEU A 354 23.92 9.63 -3.16
N ARG A 355 23.90 10.36 -4.26
CA ARG A 355 22.65 10.94 -4.76
C ARG A 355 21.67 9.84 -5.15
N THR A 356 22.09 8.93 -6.01
CA THR A 356 21.23 7.88 -6.56
C THR A 356 20.78 6.89 -5.47
N TYR A 357 21.68 6.43 -4.60
CA TYR A 357 21.37 5.36 -3.67
C TYR A 357 20.90 5.81 -2.28
N LEU A 358 21.06 7.07 -1.89
CA LEU A 358 20.63 7.59 -0.60
C LEU A 358 19.70 8.80 -0.70
N LYS A 359 20.14 9.87 -1.42
CA LYS A 359 19.38 11.12 -1.47
C LYS A 359 18.04 10.96 -2.18
N ILE A 360 18.02 10.32 -3.37
CA ILE A 360 16.78 10.13 -4.13
C ILE A 360 15.81 9.22 -3.38
N PRO A 361 16.17 8.02 -2.86
CA PRO A 361 15.27 7.23 -2.03
C PRO A 361 14.73 7.98 -0.80
N PHE A 362 15.55 8.79 -0.13
CA PHE A 362 15.09 9.62 0.98
C PHE A 362 14.05 10.67 0.54
N LEU A 363 14.29 11.37 -0.56
CA LEU A 363 13.35 12.35 -1.10
C LEU A 363 12.04 11.66 -1.57
N ARG A 364 12.13 10.48 -2.18
CA ARG A 364 10.96 9.64 -2.51
C ARG A 364 10.17 9.28 -1.26
N ALA A 365 10.83 8.95 -0.14
CA ALA A 365 10.14 8.69 1.12
C ALA A 365 9.35 9.93 1.59
N LEU A 366 9.93 11.13 1.47
CA LEU A 366 9.20 12.37 1.77
C LEU A 366 7.98 12.54 0.85
N THR A 367 8.12 12.29 -0.44
CA THR A 367 6.99 12.33 -1.38
C THR A 367 5.90 11.33 -0.98
N LEU A 368 6.25 10.07 -0.71
CA LEU A 368 5.28 9.04 -0.32
C LEU A 368 4.47 9.41 0.92
N TRP A 369 5.10 10.08 1.90
CA TRP A 369 4.47 10.35 3.20
C TRP A 369 3.85 11.75 3.33
N PHE A 370 4.35 12.75 2.61
CA PHE A 370 3.96 14.15 2.82
C PHE A 370 3.21 14.77 1.64
N THR A 371 2.92 14.03 0.58
CA THR A 371 2.03 14.48 -0.49
C THR A 371 0.59 14.62 0.03
N PRO A 372 -0.19 15.63 -0.45
CA PRO A 372 -1.56 15.87 0.01
C PRO A 372 -2.57 14.75 -0.30
N ARG A 373 -2.21 13.75 -1.14
CA ARG A 373 -3.04 12.60 -1.53
C ARG A 373 -4.34 13.00 -2.21
N LEU A 374 -4.20 13.83 -3.22
CA LEU A 374 -5.30 14.35 -4.03
C LEU A 374 -5.40 13.65 -5.40
N GLU A 375 -4.59 12.62 -5.64
CA GLU A 375 -4.46 11.92 -6.92
C GLU A 375 -5.77 11.34 -7.49
N LEU A 376 -6.78 11.15 -6.66
CA LEU A 376 -8.11 10.70 -7.07
C LEU A 376 -9.18 11.82 -6.99
N LEU A 377 -8.77 13.03 -6.72
CA LEU A 377 -9.67 14.17 -6.54
C LEU A 377 -9.39 15.24 -7.60
N PRO A 378 -10.38 16.01 -8.02
CA PRO A 378 -10.23 17.04 -9.05
C PRO A 378 -9.60 18.32 -8.50
N TYR A 379 -8.46 18.16 -7.80
CA TYR A 379 -7.73 19.27 -7.20
C TYR A 379 -6.26 19.22 -7.63
N SER A 380 -5.67 20.40 -7.91
CA SER A 380 -4.30 20.51 -8.42
C SER A 380 -3.23 20.10 -7.40
N GLY A 381 -3.52 20.30 -6.13
CA GLY A 381 -2.55 20.06 -5.05
C GLY A 381 -1.46 21.15 -4.95
N HIS A 382 -1.61 22.28 -5.67
CA HIS A 382 -0.66 23.37 -5.66
C HIS A 382 -0.92 24.34 -4.49
N LEU A 383 0.15 24.73 -3.82
CA LEU A 383 0.11 25.76 -2.77
C LEU A 383 1.02 26.95 -3.05
N ARG A 384 1.79 26.93 -4.12
CA ARG A 384 2.75 27.99 -4.45
C ARG A 384 2.66 28.37 -5.92
N PRO A 385 2.73 29.67 -6.21
CA PRO A 385 2.84 30.82 -5.30
C PRO A 385 1.53 31.04 -4.51
N VAL A 386 1.62 31.16 -3.19
CA VAL A 386 0.47 31.19 -2.26
C VAL A 386 -0.59 32.22 -2.64
N ARG A 387 -0.15 33.42 -3.08
CA ARG A 387 -1.08 34.49 -3.45
C ARG A 387 -1.86 34.16 -4.73
N VAL A 388 -1.18 33.62 -5.73
CA VAL A 388 -1.79 33.26 -7.02
C VAL A 388 -2.81 32.14 -6.80
N GLU A 389 -2.41 31.04 -6.17
CA GLU A 389 -3.30 29.91 -5.90
C GLU A 389 -4.51 30.30 -5.04
N TRP A 390 -4.33 31.22 -4.07
CA TRP A 390 -5.41 31.74 -3.26
C TRP A 390 -6.40 32.62 -4.04
N GLU A 391 -5.89 33.43 -4.99
CA GLU A 391 -6.71 34.33 -5.79
C GLU A 391 -7.42 33.56 -6.93
N ASP A 392 -6.78 32.58 -7.54
CA ASP A 392 -7.27 31.84 -8.71
C ASP A 392 -8.27 30.72 -8.34
N ASP A 393 -7.95 29.85 -7.37
CA ASP A 393 -8.84 28.76 -6.95
C ASP A 393 -8.78 28.51 -5.43
N ARG A 394 -9.50 29.32 -4.67
CA ARG A 394 -9.61 29.17 -3.20
C ARG A 394 -10.10 27.79 -2.74
N PRO A 395 -11.11 27.16 -3.37
CA PRO A 395 -11.54 25.81 -3.00
C PRO A 395 -10.39 24.78 -3.10
N ASP A 396 -9.64 24.76 -4.21
CA ASP A 396 -8.50 23.86 -4.38
C ASP A 396 -7.43 24.11 -3.29
N PHE A 397 -7.04 25.36 -3.10
CA PHE A 397 -6.08 25.75 -2.07
C PHE A 397 -6.49 25.27 -0.66
N LEU A 398 -7.76 25.49 -0.27
CA LEU A 398 -8.27 25.10 1.04
C LEU A 398 -8.36 23.58 1.22
N VAL A 399 -8.80 22.85 0.20
CA VAL A 399 -8.83 21.39 0.22
C VAL A 399 -7.43 20.82 0.31
N THR A 400 -6.51 21.32 -0.49
CA THR A 400 -5.10 20.90 -0.48
C THR A 400 -4.47 21.13 0.90
N LEU A 401 -4.63 22.32 1.47
CA LEU A 401 -4.14 22.65 2.80
C LEU A 401 -4.77 21.76 3.89
N GLY A 402 -6.08 21.53 3.79
CA GLY A 402 -6.82 20.66 4.70
C GLY A 402 -6.30 19.21 4.66
N MET A 403 -6.08 18.65 3.47
CA MET A 403 -5.57 17.29 3.30
C MET A 403 -4.14 17.16 3.83
N ILE A 404 -3.28 18.16 3.60
CA ILE A 404 -1.93 18.22 4.19
C ILE A 404 -2.02 18.23 5.72
N ALA A 405 -2.85 19.11 6.30
CA ALA A 405 -3.01 19.21 7.74
C ALA A 405 -3.51 17.90 8.36
N VAL A 406 -4.50 17.25 7.75
CA VAL A 406 -5.02 15.96 8.19
C VAL A 406 -3.92 14.89 8.12
N ASN A 407 -3.13 14.82 7.02
CA ASN A 407 -2.03 13.88 6.91
C ASN A 407 -0.99 14.07 8.03
N PHE A 408 -0.57 15.32 8.28
CA PHE A 408 0.35 15.65 9.38
C PHE A 408 -0.23 15.26 10.75
N ILE A 409 -1.52 15.48 11.00
CA ILE A 409 -2.17 15.07 12.26
C ILE A 409 -2.08 13.56 12.44
N TYR A 410 -2.41 12.74 11.42
CA TYR A 410 -2.29 11.28 11.52
C TYR A 410 -0.86 10.85 11.81
N LEU A 411 0.12 11.40 11.11
CA LEU A 411 1.53 11.06 11.29
C LEU A 411 2.05 11.49 12.68
N ALA A 412 1.72 12.69 13.12
CA ALA A 412 2.11 13.19 14.44
C ALA A 412 1.50 12.36 15.58
N LEU A 413 0.20 12.03 15.48
CA LEU A 413 -0.48 11.14 16.42
C LEU A 413 0.14 9.74 16.41
N ALA A 414 0.48 9.20 15.25
CA ALA A 414 1.11 7.88 15.15
C ALA A 414 2.49 7.85 15.80
N LEU A 415 3.32 8.86 15.58
CA LEU A 415 4.64 9.00 16.20
C LEU A 415 4.51 9.12 17.74
N ALA A 416 3.61 9.98 18.21
CA ALA A 416 3.33 10.13 19.64
C ALA A 416 2.80 8.82 20.26
N GLY A 417 1.85 8.15 19.59
CA GLY A 417 1.29 6.90 20.06
C GLY A 417 2.30 5.75 20.04
N ALA A 418 3.13 5.66 19.01
CA ALA A 418 4.24 4.71 18.96
C ALA A 418 5.23 4.92 20.11
N TRP A 419 5.53 6.17 20.44
CA TRP A 419 6.38 6.50 21.58
C TRP A 419 5.73 6.11 22.93
N ILE A 420 4.45 6.40 23.10
CA ILE A 420 3.68 6.02 24.29
C ILE A 420 3.67 4.49 24.49
N ALA A 421 3.36 3.76 23.42
CA ALA A 421 3.23 2.30 23.42
C ALA A 421 4.53 1.55 23.08
N ARG A 422 5.70 2.20 22.98
CA ARG A 422 6.97 1.62 22.50
C ARG A 422 7.46 0.36 23.22
N ARG A 423 6.92 0.09 24.41
CA ARG A 423 7.25 -1.11 25.19
C ARG A 423 6.33 -2.30 24.89
N GLU A 424 5.25 -2.08 24.15
CA GLU A 424 4.36 -3.17 23.73
C GLU A 424 4.98 -3.92 22.53
N PRO A 425 5.04 -5.27 22.59
CA PRO A 425 5.77 -6.06 21.60
C PRO A 425 5.33 -5.82 20.16
N GLY A 426 4.03 -5.62 19.92
CA GLY A 426 3.48 -5.42 18.57
C GLY A 426 3.88 -4.10 17.93
N VAL A 427 4.28 -3.07 18.70
CA VAL A 427 4.67 -1.76 18.15
C VAL A 427 5.91 -1.87 17.28
N ALA A 428 6.92 -2.63 17.72
CA ALA A 428 8.13 -2.85 16.93
C ALA A 428 7.83 -3.48 15.57
N PHE A 429 6.88 -4.41 15.51
CA PHE A 429 6.43 -5.03 14.27
C PHE A 429 5.74 -4.02 13.33
N LEU A 430 4.82 -3.21 13.84
CA LEU A 430 4.15 -2.20 13.02
C LEU A 430 5.12 -1.15 12.47
N VAL A 431 6.04 -0.68 13.31
CA VAL A 431 7.09 0.27 12.89
C VAL A 431 8.03 -0.37 11.85
N ALA A 432 8.46 -1.62 12.08
CA ALA A 432 9.29 -2.33 11.12
C ALA A 432 8.57 -2.50 9.76
N PHE A 433 7.28 -2.82 9.75
CA PHE A 433 6.50 -2.91 8.52
C PHE A 433 6.45 -1.58 7.76
N ILE A 434 6.16 -0.46 8.45
CA ILE A 434 6.15 0.87 7.85
C ILE A 434 7.52 1.20 7.21
N ILE A 435 8.62 0.94 7.94
CA ILE A 435 9.98 1.23 7.47
C ILE A 435 10.34 0.34 6.26
N ILE A 436 10.11 -0.98 6.34
CA ILE A 436 10.47 -1.92 5.28
C ILE A 436 9.68 -1.63 4.01
N ARG A 437 8.36 -1.39 4.13
CA ARG A 437 7.55 -1.05 2.97
C ARG A 437 7.99 0.28 2.34
N THR A 438 8.24 1.30 3.13
CA THR A 438 8.75 2.58 2.63
C THR A 438 10.09 2.39 1.93
N ALA A 439 11.04 1.70 2.54
CA ALA A 439 12.34 1.41 1.94
C ALA A 439 12.22 0.66 0.62
N PHE A 440 11.35 -0.35 0.54
CA PHE A 440 11.10 -1.09 -0.69
C PHE A 440 10.61 -0.19 -1.83
N PHE A 441 9.55 0.60 -1.59
CA PHE A 441 8.96 1.45 -2.63
C PHE A 441 9.83 2.65 -3.02
N THR A 442 10.78 3.05 -2.20
CA THR A 442 11.71 4.13 -2.53
C THR A 442 12.95 3.66 -3.28
N THR A 443 13.30 2.36 -3.18
CA THR A 443 14.53 1.80 -3.74
C THR A 443 14.32 0.86 -4.93
N PHE A 444 13.21 0.12 -4.94
CA PHE A 444 12.98 -0.95 -5.94
C PHE A 444 11.87 -0.61 -6.96
N VAL A 445 11.08 0.44 -6.71
CA VAL A 445 10.01 0.86 -7.61
C VAL A 445 10.40 2.18 -8.29
N GLU A 446 10.11 2.27 -9.58
CA GLU A 446 10.56 3.36 -10.45
C GLU A 446 9.83 4.67 -10.14
N THR A 447 8.56 4.60 -9.72
CA THR A 447 7.69 5.77 -9.48
C THR A 447 7.38 5.98 -8.00
N PRO A 448 7.54 7.20 -7.45
CA PRO A 448 7.20 7.49 -6.04
C PRO A 448 5.72 7.85 -5.87
N GLU A 449 4.81 6.90 -6.10
CA GLU A 449 3.37 7.16 -5.98
C GLU A 449 2.88 7.10 -4.51
N PRO A 450 2.17 8.14 -4.02
CA PRO A 450 1.71 8.19 -2.63
C PRO A 450 0.84 7.01 -2.20
N ARG A 451 0.12 6.36 -3.15
CA ARG A 451 -0.72 5.18 -2.89
C ARG A 451 0.04 3.98 -2.34
N TYR A 452 1.35 3.85 -2.61
CA TYR A 452 2.13 2.69 -2.19
C TYR A 452 2.31 2.54 -0.67
N VAL A 453 2.11 3.60 0.10
CA VAL A 453 2.16 3.54 1.57
C VAL A 453 0.77 3.53 2.22
N LEU A 454 -0.33 3.48 1.45
CA LEU A 454 -1.68 3.40 2.01
C LEU A 454 -1.90 2.15 2.86
N GLU A 455 -1.27 1.04 2.51
CA GLU A 455 -1.35 -0.21 3.30
C GLU A 455 -0.61 -0.11 4.65
N CYS A 456 0.17 0.97 4.87
CA CYS A 456 0.71 1.29 6.18
C CYS A 456 -0.31 2.04 7.08
N PHE A 457 -1.37 2.64 6.50
CA PHE A 457 -2.31 3.47 7.28
C PHE A 457 -3.03 2.70 8.38
N PRO A 458 -3.40 1.42 8.25
CA PRO A 458 -3.91 0.64 9.39
C PRO A 458 -2.95 0.62 10.58
N ALA A 459 -1.64 0.46 10.34
CA ALA A 459 -0.63 0.51 11.38
C ALA A 459 -0.48 1.94 11.95
N VAL A 460 -0.45 2.96 11.08
CA VAL A 460 -0.39 4.38 11.46
C VAL A 460 -1.57 4.73 12.37
N ILE A 461 -2.79 4.36 11.99
CA ILE A 461 -4.02 4.67 12.75
C ILE A 461 -4.04 3.91 14.08
N ALA A 462 -3.67 2.63 14.09
CA ALA A 462 -3.61 1.84 15.32
C ALA A 462 -2.59 2.39 16.33
N LEU A 463 -1.44 2.90 15.83
CA LEU A 463 -0.45 3.61 16.64
C LEU A 463 -0.99 4.96 17.11
N ALA A 464 -1.61 5.77 16.24
CA ALA A 464 -2.21 7.05 16.57
C ALA A 464 -3.25 6.93 17.70
N ALA A 465 -4.05 5.88 17.70
CA ALA A 465 -5.04 5.62 18.73
C ALA A 465 -4.45 5.44 20.12
N GLN A 466 -3.15 5.09 20.25
CA GLN A 466 -2.50 4.91 21.55
C GLN A 466 -2.37 6.21 22.34
N VAL A 467 -2.41 7.38 21.70
CA VAL A 467 -2.44 8.69 22.38
C VAL A 467 -3.62 8.79 23.35
N PHE A 468 -4.72 8.11 23.04
CA PHE A 468 -5.93 8.08 23.85
C PHE A 468 -5.88 7.06 25.01
N ALA A 469 -4.78 6.35 25.21
CA ALA A 469 -4.62 5.42 26.34
C ALA A 469 -4.61 6.13 27.72
N GLY A 470 -4.40 7.46 27.75
CA GLY A 470 -4.25 8.24 28.98
C GLY A 470 -2.79 8.28 29.47
N ARG A 471 -2.55 8.89 30.64
CA ARG A 471 -1.18 9.08 31.14
C ARG A 471 -0.36 7.80 31.12
N PRO A 472 0.92 7.88 30.72
CA PRO A 472 1.78 6.71 30.62
C PRO A 472 1.90 6.05 31.98
N PHE A 473 1.79 4.73 31.95
CA PHE A 473 2.15 3.77 32.99
C PHE A 473 2.97 4.35 34.17
N ALA A 474 2.30 4.83 35.22
CA ALA A 474 2.91 4.84 36.54
C ALA A 474 3.24 3.36 36.82
N ARG A 475 4.51 3.03 37.00
CA ARG A 475 4.94 1.74 37.51
C ARG A 475 4.06 1.41 38.70
N ALA A 476 3.32 0.31 38.66
CA ALA A 476 3.00 -0.39 39.89
C ALA A 476 4.37 -0.72 40.49
N THR A 477 4.84 0.14 41.36
CA THR A 477 5.93 -0.20 42.26
C THR A 477 5.43 -1.42 43.01
N ALA A 478 6.08 -2.55 42.79
CA ALA A 478 5.96 -3.72 43.62
C ALA A 478 6.21 -3.23 45.04
N SER A 479 5.15 -3.08 45.80
CA SER A 479 5.24 -3.04 47.26
C SER A 479 5.43 -4.48 47.72
N SER A 480 6.66 -4.71 48.17
CA SER A 480 7.15 -5.73 49.12
C SER A 480 6.24 -6.93 49.37
#